data_f0cae060b2b0aa0b0334d41afe23ea25
#
_entry.id   f0cae060b2b0aa0b0334d41afe23ea25
#
_cell.length_a   1.000
_cell.length_b   1.000
_cell.length_c   1.000
_cell.angle_alpha   90.00
_cell.angle_beta   90.00
_cell.angle_gamma   90.00
#
_symmetry.space_group_name_H-M   'P 1'
#
loop_
_entity.id
_entity.type
_entity.pdbx_description
1 polymer ?
#
loop_
_entity_poly.entity_id
_entity_poly.type
_entity_poly.pdbx_seq_one_letter_code
_entity_poly.pdbx_strand_id
1 'polypeptide(L)'
;MGVRLAHHEKSALAIAAWLEEQPGVARVLHPALPSHPDHALWKRDFCGSSGIFSIVLKGGGQKQQHAFLDALTIFGLGYSWGGYESLAVPVFVGDRTIAKGPYKVRCCACR
;
A
#
# COMPACT_ATOMS: atom_id res chain seq x y z
N MET A 1 0.72 12.65 18.21
CA MET A 1 0.93 12.15 16.83
C MET A 1 1.94 11.00 16.77
N GLY A 2 3.11 11.08 17.40
CA GLY A 2 4.16 10.06 17.32
C GLY A 2 3.75 8.64 17.74
N VAL A 3 3.02 8.49 18.84
CA VAL A 3 2.57 7.18 19.33
C VAL A 3 1.68 6.45 18.31
N ARG A 4 0.75 7.16 17.68
CA ARG A 4 -0.10 6.56 16.63
C ARG A 4 0.69 6.22 15.38
N LEU A 5 1.63 7.06 14.98
CA LEU A 5 2.46 6.80 13.81
C LEU A 5 3.29 5.53 13.97
N ALA A 6 3.94 5.35 15.12
CA ALA A 6 4.70 4.14 15.42
C ALA A 6 3.81 2.88 15.43
N HIS A 7 2.58 2.99 15.94
CA HIS A 7 1.62 1.88 15.90
C HIS A 7 1.16 1.55 14.48
N HIS A 8 0.87 2.57 13.67
CA HIS A 8 0.50 2.40 12.26
C HIS A 8 1.64 1.77 11.44
N GLU A 9 2.86 2.24 11.65
CA GLU A 9 4.05 1.65 11.01
C GLU A 9 4.17 0.16 11.32
N LYS A 10 4.11 -0.22 12.59
CA LYS A 10 4.20 -1.62 13.03
C LYS A 10 3.12 -2.49 12.39
N SER A 11 1.88 -2.01 12.39
CA SER A 11 0.74 -2.74 11.80
C SER A 11 0.87 -2.85 10.29
N ALA A 12 1.24 -1.76 9.62
CA ALA A 12 1.42 -1.72 8.17
C ALA A 12 2.54 -2.66 7.71
N LEU A 13 3.67 -2.68 8.40
CA LEU A 13 4.79 -3.57 8.07
C LEU A 13 4.40 -5.04 8.24
N ALA A 14 3.68 -5.39 9.31
CA ALA A 14 3.21 -6.75 9.52
C ALA A 14 2.24 -7.21 8.41
N ILE A 15 1.28 -6.35 8.05
CA ILE A 15 0.32 -6.64 6.98
C ILE A 15 1.02 -6.69 5.62
N ALA A 16 1.90 -5.75 5.34
CA ALA A 16 2.62 -5.66 4.08
C ALA A 16 3.52 -6.90 3.85
N ALA A 17 4.26 -7.33 4.87
CA ALA A 17 5.06 -8.55 4.81
C ALA A 17 4.21 -9.79 4.58
N TRP A 18 3.09 -9.92 5.28
CA TRP A 18 2.15 -11.03 5.05
C TRP A 18 1.57 -11.01 3.63
N LEU A 19 1.25 -9.84 3.09
CA LEU A 19 0.71 -9.69 1.74
C LEU A 19 1.72 -10.07 0.65
N GLU A 20 3.02 -9.90 0.87
CA GLU A 20 4.06 -10.36 -0.08
C GLU A 20 4.02 -11.87 -0.32
N GLU A 21 3.58 -12.63 0.68
CA GLU A 21 3.49 -14.10 0.61
C GLU A 21 2.19 -14.58 -0.05
N GLN A 22 1.22 -13.68 -0.29
CA GLN A 22 -0.09 -14.09 -0.82
C GLN A 22 -0.04 -14.36 -2.33
N PRO A 23 -0.61 -15.49 -2.79
CA PRO A 23 -0.55 -15.88 -4.21
C PRO A 23 -1.28 -14.90 -5.14
N GLY A 24 -2.27 -14.16 -4.64
CA GLY A 24 -3.03 -13.15 -5.39
C GLY A 24 -2.34 -11.79 -5.51
N VAL A 25 -1.28 -11.56 -4.75
CA VAL A 25 -0.53 -10.30 -4.74
C VAL A 25 0.69 -10.43 -5.66
N ALA A 26 0.84 -9.48 -6.57
CA ALA A 26 1.98 -9.42 -7.46
C ALA A 26 3.14 -8.62 -6.86
N ARG A 27 2.82 -7.58 -6.09
CA ARG A 27 3.81 -6.70 -5.45
C ARG A 27 3.17 -5.92 -4.30
N VAL A 28 3.95 -5.65 -3.28
CA VAL A 28 3.64 -4.69 -2.21
C VAL A 28 4.54 -3.47 -2.37
N LEU A 29 3.96 -2.29 -2.33
CA LEU A 29 4.67 -1.01 -2.49
C LEU A 29 4.73 -0.32 -1.12
N HIS A 30 5.67 -0.73 -0.31
CA HIS A 30 5.99 -0.13 0.99
C HIS A 30 7.50 0.12 1.08
N PRO A 31 7.97 1.38 1.11
CA PRO A 31 9.41 1.69 1.03
C PRO A 31 10.26 1.09 2.15
N ALA A 32 9.66 0.85 3.32
CA ALA A 32 10.37 0.22 4.44
C ALA A 32 10.59 -1.29 4.27
N LEU A 33 9.97 -1.95 3.27
CA LEU A 33 10.25 -3.34 2.96
C LEU A 33 11.52 -3.46 2.11
N PRO A 34 12.39 -4.44 2.39
CA PRO A 34 13.61 -4.68 1.59
C PRO A 34 13.34 -4.97 0.11
N SER A 35 12.16 -5.49 -0.22
CA SER A 35 11.71 -5.78 -1.59
C SER A 35 11.41 -4.53 -2.42
N HIS A 36 11.23 -3.35 -1.76
CA HIS A 36 10.94 -2.11 -2.46
C HIS A 36 12.19 -1.57 -3.17
N PRO A 37 12.11 -1.18 -4.46
CA PRO A 37 13.28 -0.72 -5.22
C PRO A 37 13.96 0.50 -4.59
N ASP A 38 13.21 1.37 -3.92
CA ASP A 38 13.74 2.58 -3.27
C ASP A 38 13.99 2.39 -1.77
N HIS A 39 14.06 1.13 -1.28
CA HIS A 39 14.33 0.85 0.14
C HIS A 39 15.62 1.50 0.65
N ALA A 40 16.67 1.50 -0.16
CA ALA A 40 17.96 2.12 0.20
C ALA A 40 17.83 3.64 0.39
N LEU A 41 17.03 4.31 -0.44
CA LEU A 41 16.75 5.74 -0.32
C LEU A 41 15.91 6.01 0.94
N TRP A 42 14.88 5.20 1.17
CA TRP A 42 14.07 5.31 2.38
C TRP A 42 14.93 5.16 3.64
N LYS A 43 15.80 4.15 3.70
CA LYS A 43 16.68 3.90 4.85
C LYS A 43 17.69 5.02 5.09
N ARG A 44 18.11 5.71 4.02
CA ARG A 44 19.02 6.86 4.11
C ARG A 44 18.32 8.12 4.61
N ASP A 45 17.10 8.38 4.16
CA ASP A 45 16.45 9.69 4.28
C ASP A 45 15.34 9.73 5.35
N PHE A 46 14.83 8.56 5.78
CA PHE A 46 13.70 8.47 6.70
C PHE A 46 14.06 7.66 7.96
N CYS A 47 13.54 8.08 9.10
CA CYS A 47 13.71 7.39 10.38
C CYS A 47 12.54 6.48 10.75
N GLY A 48 11.52 6.39 9.89
CA GLY A 48 10.32 5.56 10.09
C GLY A 48 9.37 5.68 8.91
N SER A 49 8.23 5.01 9.01
CA SER A 49 7.20 5.00 7.98
C SER A 49 5.80 5.25 8.54
N SER A 50 4.83 5.32 7.67
CA SER A 50 3.41 5.48 8.02
C SER A 50 2.65 4.17 7.84
N GLY A 51 1.33 4.22 8.11
CA GLY A 51 0.41 3.13 7.83
C GLY A 51 -0.01 3.01 6.36
N ILE A 52 0.50 3.88 5.48
CA ILE A 52 0.06 3.95 4.09
C ILE A 52 0.98 3.13 3.20
N PHE A 53 0.43 2.20 2.45
CA PHE A 53 1.14 1.46 1.41
C PHE A 53 0.17 1.01 0.32
N SER A 54 0.68 0.47 -0.76
CA SER A 54 -0.13 0.02 -1.87
C SER A 54 0.21 -1.42 -2.25
N ILE A 55 -0.76 -2.13 -2.80
CA ILE A 55 -0.58 -3.48 -3.34
C ILE A 55 -0.96 -3.52 -4.81
N VAL A 56 -0.29 -4.38 -5.53
CA VAL A 56 -0.58 -4.72 -6.91
C VAL A 56 -1.12 -6.13 -6.95
N LEU A 57 -2.34 -6.29 -7.42
CA LEU A 57 -2.97 -7.61 -7.57
C LEU A 57 -2.52 -8.26 -8.89
N LYS A 58 -2.34 -9.58 -8.87
CA LYS A 58 -2.15 -10.37 -10.09
C LYS A 58 -3.42 -10.30 -10.93
N GLY A 59 -3.26 -10.14 -12.24
CA GLY A 59 -4.39 -9.94 -13.15
C GLY A 59 -4.94 -8.51 -13.18
N GLY A 60 -4.55 -7.65 -12.27
CA GLY A 60 -4.57 -6.18 -12.18
C GLY A 60 -5.68 -5.36 -12.86
N GLY A 61 -6.82 -5.93 -13.22
CA GLY A 61 -7.93 -5.20 -13.83
C GLY A 61 -8.80 -4.51 -12.77
N GLN A 62 -9.60 -3.54 -13.22
CA GLN A 62 -10.54 -2.83 -12.36
C GLN A 62 -11.53 -3.77 -11.65
N LYS A 63 -11.99 -4.77 -12.36
CA LYS A 63 -12.92 -5.79 -11.84
C LYS A 63 -12.32 -6.56 -10.66
N GLN A 64 -11.04 -6.94 -10.75
CA GLN A 64 -10.34 -7.64 -9.68
C GLN A 64 -10.10 -6.74 -8.47
N GLN A 65 -9.79 -5.47 -8.69
CA GLN A 65 -9.65 -4.49 -7.60
C GLN A 65 -10.97 -4.31 -6.84
N HIS A 66 -12.08 -4.16 -7.56
CA HIS A 66 -13.39 -4.02 -6.93
C HIS A 66 -13.76 -5.29 -6.16
N ALA A 67 -13.61 -6.47 -6.75
CA ALA A 67 -13.90 -7.74 -6.08
C ALA A 67 -13.04 -7.94 -4.81
N PHE A 68 -11.77 -7.51 -4.84
CA PHE A 68 -10.91 -7.53 -3.66
C PHE A 68 -11.43 -6.60 -2.57
N LEU A 69 -11.79 -5.36 -2.92
CA LEU A 69 -12.28 -4.38 -1.96
C LEU A 69 -13.64 -4.77 -1.37
N ASP A 70 -14.54 -5.30 -2.20
CA ASP A 70 -15.86 -5.77 -1.76
C ASP A 70 -15.79 -6.97 -0.80
N ALA A 71 -14.72 -7.75 -0.86
CA ALA A 71 -14.49 -8.88 0.04
C ALA A 71 -13.90 -8.47 1.40
N LEU A 72 -13.46 -7.23 1.57
CA LEU A 72 -12.90 -6.75 2.84
C LEU A 72 -14.02 -6.51 3.86
N THR A 73 -13.87 -7.09 5.04
CA THR A 73 -14.84 -6.99 6.14
C THR A 73 -14.44 -5.99 7.22
N ILE A 74 -13.15 -5.72 7.35
CA ILE A 74 -12.59 -4.81 8.38
C ILE A 74 -12.24 -3.46 7.78
N PHE A 75 -11.75 -3.46 6.53
CA PHE A 75 -11.37 -2.25 5.84
C PHE A 75 -12.58 -1.61 5.17
N GLY A 76 -12.88 -0.37 5.52
CA GLY A 76 -13.88 0.44 4.82
C GLY A 76 -13.31 1.11 3.57
N LEU A 77 -14.19 1.53 2.67
CA LEU A 77 -13.80 2.37 1.53
C LEU A 77 -13.67 3.83 1.98
N GLY A 78 -12.55 4.46 1.72
CA GLY A 78 -12.36 5.87 2.10
C GLY A 78 -11.01 6.45 1.74
N TYR A 79 -10.99 7.78 1.61
CA TYR A 79 -9.82 8.60 1.24
C TYR A 79 -9.29 9.40 2.43
N SER A 80 -9.08 8.77 3.56
CA SER A 80 -8.51 9.41 4.74
C SER A 80 -7.21 8.73 5.16
N TRP A 81 -6.44 9.35 6.03
CA TRP A 81 -5.22 8.79 6.59
C TRP A 81 -4.97 9.35 8.00
N GLY A 82 -4.27 8.57 8.82
CA GLY A 82 -3.89 8.96 10.18
C GLY A 82 -5.02 8.92 11.21
N GLY A 83 -6.23 8.51 10.82
CA GLY A 83 -7.35 8.22 11.72
C GLY A 83 -7.24 6.84 12.38
N TYR A 84 -8.33 6.40 12.99
CA TYR A 84 -8.43 5.08 13.63
C TYR A 84 -9.02 4.02 12.69
N GLU A 85 -9.66 4.45 11.60
CA GLU A 85 -10.27 3.54 10.64
C GLU A 85 -9.21 2.86 9.79
N SER A 86 -9.43 1.58 9.49
CA SER A 86 -8.71 0.85 8.46
C SER A 86 -9.41 1.07 7.13
N LEU A 87 -8.72 1.68 6.18
CA LEU A 87 -9.30 2.08 4.90
C LEU A 87 -8.53 1.49 3.73
N ALA A 88 -9.25 1.19 2.65
CA ALA A 88 -8.69 0.77 1.38
C ALA A 88 -9.42 1.43 0.22
N VAL A 89 -8.70 1.76 -0.84
CA VAL A 89 -9.28 2.40 -2.03
C VAL A 89 -8.66 1.85 -3.31
N PRO A 90 -9.44 1.77 -4.41
CA PRO A 90 -8.86 1.48 -5.71
C PRO A 90 -8.05 2.69 -6.19
N VAL A 91 -6.85 2.44 -6.68
CA VAL A 91 -5.99 3.49 -7.23
C VAL A 91 -5.81 3.25 -8.73
N PHE A 92 -6.19 4.23 -9.51
CA PHE A 92 -5.94 4.27 -10.95
C PHE A 92 -4.85 5.29 -11.19
N VAL A 93 -3.67 4.80 -11.55
CA VAL A 93 -2.56 5.68 -11.90
C VAL A 93 -2.74 6.06 -13.37
N GLY A 94 -3.35 7.23 -13.58
CA GLY A 94 -3.52 7.85 -14.89
C GLY A 94 -2.22 8.46 -15.43
N ASP A 95 -2.33 9.58 -16.10
CA ASP A 95 -1.20 10.27 -16.67
C ASP A 95 -0.15 10.66 -15.61
N ARG A 96 1.10 10.27 -15.86
CA ARG A 96 2.27 10.60 -15.04
C ARG A 96 3.24 11.42 -15.86
N THR A 97 3.03 12.73 -15.90
CA THR A 97 3.94 13.63 -16.58
C THR A 97 5.25 13.84 -15.84
N ILE A 98 5.23 13.69 -14.50
CA ILE A 98 6.38 14.00 -13.63
C ILE A 98 7.08 12.72 -13.13
N ALA A 99 6.34 11.69 -12.75
CA ALA A 99 6.91 10.43 -12.26
C ALA A 99 7.01 9.38 -13.38
N LYS A 100 8.15 9.31 -14.04
CA LYS A 100 8.47 8.23 -14.99
C LYS A 100 9.10 7.07 -14.21
N GLY A 101 8.42 5.96 -14.13
CA GLY A 101 8.96 4.78 -13.45
C GLY A 101 8.17 3.51 -13.75
N PRO A 102 8.64 2.36 -13.26
CA PRO A 102 8.04 1.05 -13.52
C PRO A 102 6.64 0.87 -12.90
N TYR A 103 6.12 1.88 -12.26
CA TYR A 103 4.84 1.86 -11.54
C TYR A 103 3.63 2.20 -12.42
N LYS A 104 3.63 1.81 -13.67
CA LYS A 104 2.42 1.81 -14.52
C LYS A 104 1.43 0.75 -14.07
N VAL A 105 1.11 0.67 -12.80
CA VAL A 105 0.34 -0.44 -12.27
C VAL A 105 -0.91 0.08 -11.56
N ARG A 106 -2.02 -0.56 -11.86
CA ARG A 106 -3.26 -0.37 -11.09
C ARG A 106 -3.08 -1.04 -9.74
N CYS A 107 -3.15 -0.28 -8.67
CA CYS A 107 -2.97 -0.80 -7.32
C CYS A 107 -4.15 -0.41 -6.42
N CYS A 108 -4.35 -1.18 -5.37
CA CYS A 108 -5.15 -0.77 -4.23
C CYS A 108 -4.22 -0.10 -3.21
N ALA A 109 -4.61 1.04 -2.68
CA ALA A 109 -3.92 1.64 -1.55
C ALA A 109 -4.62 1.19 -0.26
N CYS A 110 -3.84 0.66 0.68
CA CYS A 110 -4.28 0.40 2.05
C CYS A 110 -3.73 1.51 2.95
N ARG A 111 -4.54 1.98 3.90
CA ARG A 111 -4.18 3.06 4.81
C ARG A 111 -4.50 2.69 6.26
#